data_b0a0337edc058b06f8f9fdae893828bc
#
_entry.id   b0a0337edc058b06f8f9fdae893828bc
#
_cell.length_a   1.000
_cell.length_b   1.000
_cell.length_c   1.000
_cell.angle_alpha   90.00
_cell.angle_beta   90.00
_cell.angle_gamma   90.00
#
_symmetry.space_group_name_H-M   'P 1'
#
loop_
_entity.id
_entity.type
_entity.pdbx_description
1 polymer ?
#
loop_
_entity_poly.entity_id
_entity_poly.type
_entity_poly.pdbx_seq_one_letter_code
_entity_poly.pdbx_strand_id
1 'polypeptide(L)'
;MARISGVDLPREKRVEIGLTYIYGIGVTSSNRILSQAGVDPNTRVKDLTDDEVKKIAEVIAETQVVEGDLRRQIAMDIKRLTEIGCDRGIRHRKGLPVRGQKTKTNARTRKGPRKTVANKKK
;
A
#
# COMPACT_ATOMS: atom_id res chain seq x y z
N MET A 1 -7.01 -6.01 21.44
CA MET A 1 -6.93 -5.39 20.10
C MET A 1 -5.89 -6.16 19.27
N ALA A 2 -6.27 -6.59 18.08
CA ALA A 2 -5.36 -7.37 17.25
C ALA A 2 -4.36 -6.44 16.55
N ARG A 3 -3.09 -6.81 16.63
CA ARG A 3 -2.02 -6.06 15.98
C ARG A 3 -1.18 -7.01 15.12
N ILE A 4 -1.13 -6.73 13.83
CA ILE A 4 -0.41 -7.57 12.87
C ILE A 4 0.48 -6.68 12.02
N SER A 5 1.73 -7.08 11.83
CA SER A 5 2.73 -6.34 11.05
C SER A 5 2.91 -4.89 11.53
N GLY A 6 2.73 -4.66 12.83
CA GLY A 6 2.84 -3.35 13.42
C GLY A 6 1.61 -2.45 13.25
N VAL A 7 0.53 -2.99 12.71
CA VAL A 7 -0.71 -2.23 12.47
C VAL A 7 -1.81 -2.71 13.40
N ASP A 8 -2.46 -1.77 14.09
CA ASP A 8 -3.63 -2.08 14.91
C ASP A 8 -4.85 -2.21 14.01
N LEU A 9 -5.48 -3.37 14.04
CA LEU A 9 -6.64 -3.63 13.19
C LEU A 9 -7.91 -3.07 13.84
N PRO A 10 -8.88 -2.57 13.04
CA PRO A 10 -10.13 -2.07 13.60
C PRO A 10 -10.96 -3.21 14.20
N ARG A 11 -11.36 -3.05 15.44
CA ARG A 11 -12.01 -4.13 16.21
C ARG A 11 -13.38 -4.52 15.68
N GLU A 12 -14.12 -3.54 15.17
CA GLU A 12 -15.52 -3.75 14.76
C GLU A 12 -15.66 -4.27 13.33
N LYS A 13 -14.60 -4.29 12.56
CA LYS A 13 -14.63 -4.76 11.18
C LYS A 13 -14.43 -6.26 11.12
N ARG A 14 -14.97 -6.88 10.06
CA ARG A 14 -14.66 -8.28 9.76
C ARG A 14 -13.17 -8.41 9.50
N VAL A 15 -12.60 -9.55 9.84
CA VAL A 15 -11.16 -9.74 9.66
C VAL A 15 -10.74 -9.59 8.20
N GLU A 16 -11.58 -9.98 7.26
CA GLU A 16 -11.35 -9.77 5.83
C GLU A 16 -11.08 -8.30 5.50
N ILE A 17 -11.90 -7.41 6.04
CA ILE A 17 -11.75 -5.97 5.82
C ILE A 17 -10.64 -5.39 6.70
N GLY A 18 -10.52 -5.88 7.93
CA GLY A 18 -9.48 -5.43 8.86
C GLY A 18 -8.08 -5.60 8.30
N LEU A 19 -7.80 -6.72 7.65
CA LEU A 19 -6.48 -6.97 7.08
C LEU A 19 -6.12 -5.99 5.96
N THR A 20 -7.11 -5.41 5.28
CA THR A 20 -6.84 -4.43 4.22
C THR A 20 -6.27 -3.12 4.76
N TYR A 21 -6.31 -2.90 6.07
CA TYR A 21 -5.68 -1.73 6.70
C TYR A 21 -4.16 -1.83 6.72
N ILE A 22 -3.62 -3.03 6.47
CA ILE A 22 -2.18 -3.22 6.36
C ILE A 22 -1.75 -2.81 4.96
N TYR A 23 -0.76 -1.95 4.86
CA TYR A 23 -0.25 -1.50 3.56
C TYR A 23 0.29 -2.67 2.75
N GLY A 24 -0.25 -2.87 1.58
CA GLY A 24 0.12 -3.97 0.69
C GLY A 24 -0.87 -5.12 0.65
N ILE A 25 -1.91 -5.10 1.49
CA ILE A 25 -2.94 -6.14 1.51
C ILE A 25 -4.27 -5.54 1.06
N GLY A 26 -4.80 -6.04 -0.06
CA GLY A 26 -6.14 -5.73 -0.53
C GLY A 26 -7.11 -6.86 -0.19
N VAL A 27 -8.35 -6.74 -0.64
CA VAL A 27 -9.39 -7.74 -0.36
C VAL A 27 -9.01 -9.13 -0.86
N THR A 28 -8.49 -9.23 -2.06
CA THR A 28 -8.09 -10.53 -2.64
C THR A 28 -6.97 -11.18 -1.84
N SER A 29 -5.94 -10.41 -1.49
CA SER A 29 -4.84 -10.92 -0.67
C SER A 29 -5.32 -11.31 0.72
N SER A 30 -6.22 -10.52 1.30
CA SER A 30 -6.82 -10.80 2.60
C SER A 30 -7.53 -12.15 2.58
N ASN A 31 -8.38 -12.41 1.59
CA ASN A 31 -9.09 -13.68 1.46
C ASN A 31 -8.14 -14.86 1.31
N ARG A 32 -7.08 -14.69 0.54
CA ARG A 32 -6.08 -15.73 0.33
C ARG A 32 -5.34 -16.05 1.64
N ILE A 33 -4.97 -15.02 2.39
CA ILE A 33 -4.31 -15.19 3.68
C ILE A 33 -5.19 -15.94 4.66
N LEU A 34 -6.46 -15.55 4.75
CA LEU A 34 -7.41 -16.19 5.66
C LEU A 34 -7.67 -17.65 5.29
N SER A 35 -7.76 -17.94 3.99
CA SER A 35 -7.92 -19.31 3.51
C SER A 35 -6.73 -20.19 3.92
N GLN A 36 -5.51 -19.69 3.79
CA GLN A 36 -4.30 -20.41 4.17
C GLN A 36 -4.18 -20.57 5.69
N ALA A 37 -4.62 -19.58 6.43
CA ALA A 37 -4.59 -19.64 7.90
C ALA A 37 -5.74 -20.45 8.50
N GLY A 38 -6.75 -20.79 7.69
CA GLY A 38 -7.92 -21.52 8.16
C GLY A 38 -8.84 -20.71 9.04
N VAL A 39 -8.90 -19.39 8.82
CA VAL A 39 -9.74 -18.48 9.61
C VAL A 39 -10.94 -18.05 8.79
N ASP A 40 -12.11 -17.99 9.45
CA ASP A 40 -13.34 -17.53 8.82
C ASP A 40 -13.25 -16.04 8.49
N PRO A 41 -13.42 -15.62 7.23
CA PRO A 41 -13.34 -14.21 6.87
C PRO A 41 -14.46 -13.35 7.49
N ASN A 42 -15.54 -13.96 7.94
CA ASN A 42 -16.65 -13.22 8.55
C ASN A 42 -16.46 -12.95 10.04
N THR A 43 -15.43 -13.51 10.66
CA THR A 43 -15.12 -13.26 12.06
C THR A 43 -14.71 -11.81 12.25
N ARG A 44 -15.27 -11.15 13.27
CA ARG A 44 -14.86 -9.79 13.62
C ARG A 44 -13.47 -9.80 14.23
N VAL A 45 -12.71 -8.73 14.02
CA VAL A 45 -11.35 -8.64 14.55
C VAL A 45 -11.33 -8.81 16.07
N LYS A 46 -12.31 -8.23 16.76
CA LYS A 46 -12.42 -8.36 18.23
C LYS A 46 -12.66 -9.78 18.71
N ASP A 47 -13.19 -10.65 17.87
CA ASP A 47 -13.52 -12.03 18.19
C ASP A 47 -12.41 -13.01 17.83
N LEU A 48 -11.31 -12.53 17.26
CA LEU A 48 -10.17 -13.38 16.92
C LEU A 48 -9.47 -13.89 18.18
N THR A 49 -9.14 -15.18 18.18
CA THR A 49 -8.31 -15.74 19.23
C THR A 49 -6.84 -15.41 18.97
N ASP A 50 -6.02 -15.50 20.03
CA ASP A 50 -4.58 -15.26 19.90
C ASP A 50 -3.93 -16.22 18.91
N ASP A 51 -4.38 -17.49 18.90
CA ASP A 51 -3.88 -18.49 17.96
C ASP A 51 -4.20 -18.12 16.51
N GLU A 52 -5.41 -17.62 16.25
CA GLU A 52 -5.81 -17.19 14.93
C GLU A 52 -5.00 -16.00 14.46
N VAL A 53 -4.78 -15.02 15.33
CA VAL A 53 -3.94 -13.85 15.04
C VAL A 53 -2.52 -14.29 14.68
N LYS A 54 -1.99 -15.23 15.44
CA LYS A 54 -0.65 -15.75 15.22
C LYS A 54 -0.52 -16.47 13.88
N LYS A 55 -1.51 -17.29 13.53
CA LYS A 55 -1.53 -17.99 12.24
C LYS A 55 -1.57 -17.00 11.09
N ILE A 56 -2.40 -15.97 11.19
CA ILE A 56 -2.52 -14.93 10.16
C ILE A 56 -1.17 -14.22 10.00
N ALA A 57 -0.54 -13.84 11.11
CA ALA A 57 0.76 -13.18 11.08
C ALA A 57 1.84 -14.04 10.42
N GLU A 58 1.85 -15.34 10.70
CA GLU A 58 2.79 -16.27 10.08
C GLU A 58 2.60 -16.35 8.56
N VAL A 59 1.35 -16.45 8.10
CA VAL A 59 1.06 -16.52 6.67
C VAL A 59 1.48 -15.23 5.97
N ILE A 60 1.22 -14.09 6.59
CA ILE A 60 1.64 -12.79 6.03
C ILE A 60 3.17 -12.72 5.92
N ALA A 61 3.87 -13.14 6.95
CA ALA A 61 5.34 -13.11 6.95
C ALA A 61 5.94 -13.98 5.85
N GLU A 62 5.29 -15.10 5.53
CA GLU A 62 5.78 -16.03 4.52
C GLU A 62 5.45 -15.61 3.10
N THR A 63 4.29 -14.99 2.87
CA THR A 63 3.74 -14.83 1.52
C THR A 63 3.67 -13.38 1.03
N GLN A 64 3.74 -12.39 1.93
CA GLN A 64 3.49 -11.00 1.57
C GLN A 64 4.65 -10.09 1.98
N VAL A 65 4.89 -9.08 1.16
CA VAL A 65 5.75 -7.96 1.52
C VAL A 65 4.81 -6.80 1.86
N VAL A 66 4.86 -6.32 3.09
CA VAL A 66 3.88 -5.34 3.59
C VAL A 66 4.56 -4.21 4.34
N GLU A 67 3.83 -3.13 4.59
CA GLU A 67 4.21 -1.98 5.40
C GLU A 67 5.59 -1.42 5.04
N GLY A 68 6.46 -1.26 6.01
CA GLY A 68 7.77 -0.64 5.80
C GLY A 68 8.62 -1.35 4.76
N ASP A 69 8.56 -2.67 4.72
CA ASP A 69 9.32 -3.45 3.73
C ASP A 69 8.81 -3.20 2.32
N LEU A 70 7.49 -3.14 2.15
CA LEU A 70 6.91 -2.83 0.85
C LEU A 70 7.23 -1.39 0.43
N ARG A 71 7.12 -0.45 1.35
CA ARG A 71 7.46 0.95 1.05
C ARG A 71 8.91 1.10 0.62
N ARG A 72 9.81 0.38 1.31
CA ARG A 72 11.23 0.37 0.96
C ARG A 72 11.44 -0.22 -0.43
N GLN A 73 10.78 -1.32 -0.74
CA GLN A 73 10.89 -1.98 -2.04
C GLN A 73 10.43 -1.05 -3.16
N ILE A 74 9.29 -0.39 -2.98
CA ILE A 74 8.77 0.56 -3.97
C ILE A 74 9.75 1.71 -4.18
N ALA A 75 10.30 2.26 -3.10
CA ALA A 75 11.28 3.34 -3.19
C ALA A 75 12.54 2.90 -3.95
N MET A 76 13.01 1.68 -3.71
CA MET A 76 14.15 1.12 -4.41
C MET A 76 13.86 0.90 -5.89
N ASP A 77 12.65 0.44 -6.23
CA ASP A 77 12.25 0.23 -7.61
C ASP A 77 12.20 1.56 -8.38
N ILE A 78 11.65 2.60 -7.76
CA ILE A 78 11.62 3.95 -8.35
C ILE A 78 13.05 4.48 -8.54
N LYS A 79 13.89 4.30 -7.54
CA LYS A 79 15.30 4.71 -7.62
C LYS A 79 16.00 4.01 -8.77
N ARG A 80 15.78 2.71 -8.94
CA ARG A 80 16.34 1.94 -10.03
C ARG A 80 15.90 2.49 -11.39
N LEU A 81 14.60 2.76 -11.56
CA LEU A 81 14.09 3.35 -12.79
C LEU A 81 14.73 4.70 -13.09
N THR A 82 14.92 5.52 -12.06
CA THR A 82 15.56 6.83 -12.19
C THR A 82 17.03 6.70 -12.60
N GLU A 83 17.75 5.75 -12.02
CA GLU A 83 19.17 5.53 -12.32
C GLU A 83 19.38 4.97 -13.72
N ILE A 84 18.47 4.11 -14.19
CA ILE A 84 18.53 3.57 -15.55
C ILE A 84 18.32 4.65 -16.60
N GLY A 85 17.55 5.70 -16.25
CA GLY A 85 17.27 6.81 -17.16
C GLY A 85 16.20 6.52 -18.20
N CYS A 86 15.33 5.53 -17.93
CA CYS A 86 14.19 5.25 -18.82
C CYS A 86 13.12 6.34 -18.68
N ASP A 87 12.16 6.36 -19.59
CA ASP A 87 11.10 7.36 -19.56
C ASP A 87 10.34 7.37 -18.25
N ARG A 88 10.02 6.19 -17.71
CA ARG A 88 9.33 6.07 -16.43
C ARG A 88 10.16 6.70 -15.30
N GLY A 89 11.46 6.44 -15.28
CA GLY A 89 12.35 7.00 -14.26
C GLY A 89 12.47 8.51 -14.35
N ILE A 90 12.55 9.05 -15.57
CA ILE A 90 12.58 10.48 -15.80
C ILE A 90 11.29 11.14 -15.30
N ARG A 91 10.14 10.51 -15.56
CA ARG A 91 8.86 10.99 -15.07
C ARG A 91 8.80 11.02 -13.55
N HIS A 92 9.29 9.98 -12.87
CA HIS A 92 9.37 9.97 -11.41
C HIS A 92 10.25 11.09 -10.88
N ARG A 93 11.41 11.31 -11.52
CA ARG A 93 12.34 12.36 -11.11
C ARG A 93 11.71 13.74 -11.21
N LYS A 94 10.93 13.97 -12.25
CA LYS A 94 10.28 15.27 -12.51
C LYS A 94 8.94 15.42 -11.79
N GLY A 95 8.46 14.39 -11.12
CA GLY A 95 7.16 14.44 -10.45
C GLY A 95 5.98 14.48 -11.40
N LEU A 96 6.11 13.88 -12.57
CA LEU A 96 5.07 13.87 -13.60
C LEU A 96 4.34 12.53 -13.64
N PRO A 97 3.10 12.49 -14.18
CA PRO A 97 2.40 11.22 -14.38
C PRO A 97 3.22 10.28 -15.27
N VAL A 98 3.24 8.98 -14.92
CA VAL A 98 4.09 8.00 -15.59
C VAL A 98 3.35 7.12 -16.59
N ARG A 99 2.03 7.21 -16.66
CA ARG A 99 1.21 6.33 -17.49
C ARG A 99 0.64 7.03 -18.73
N GLY A 100 1.37 8.00 -19.29
CA GLY A 100 0.96 8.66 -20.52
C GLY A 100 -0.20 9.64 -20.37
N GLN A 101 -0.48 10.07 -19.15
CA GLN A 101 -1.55 11.00 -18.86
C GLN A 101 -1.21 12.41 -19.34
N LYS A 102 -2.25 13.18 -19.65
CA LYS A 102 -2.05 14.58 -20.02
C LYS A 102 -1.51 15.38 -18.83
N THR A 103 -0.54 16.22 -19.07
CA THR A 103 0.07 17.06 -18.04
C THR A 103 -0.39 18.51 -18.10
N LYS A 104 -1.04 18.90 -19.20
CA LYS A 104 -1.44 20.29 -19.44
C LYS A 104 -2.55 20.74 -18.51
N THR A 105 -3.43 19.83 -18.08
CA THR A 105 -4.58 20.17 -17.25
C THR A 105 -4.49 19.52 -15.87
N ASN A 106 -5.14 18.44 -15.63
CA ASN A 106 -5.54 17.93 -14.32
C ASN A 106 -4.57 16.93 -13.66
N ALA A 107 -3.28 17.02 -13.89
CA ALA A 107 -2.31 16.08 -13.32
C ALA A 107 -1.86 16.47 -11.90
N ARG A 108 -2.82 16.87 -11.04
CA ARG A 108 -2.51 17.42 -9.71
C ARG A 108 -2.03 16.39 -8.70
N THR A 109 -2.45 15.15 -8.80
CA THR A 109 -2.01 14.11 -7.87
C THR A 109 -0.49 13.94 -7.87
N ARG A 110 0.14 13.95 -9.04
CA ARG A 110 1.60 13.84 -9.14
C ARG A 110 2.30 15.19 -9.04
N LYS A 111 1.72 16.21 -9.66
CA LYS A 111 2.33 17.54 -9.71
C LYS A 111 2.10 18.33 -8.42
N GLY A 112 1.12 17.93 -7.63
CA GLY A 112 0.76 18.64 -6.41
C GLY A 112 -0.19 19.81 -6.67
N PRO A 113 -0.51 20.60 -5.64
CA PRO A 113 -1.36 21.77 -5.78
C PRO A 113 -0.76 22.80 -6.73
N ARG A 114 -1.62 23.61 -7.32
CA ARG A 114 -1.18 24.70 -8.19
C ARG A 114 -0.27 25.65 -7.42
N LYS A 115 0.81 26.05 -8.07
CA LYS A 115 1.74 27.03 -7.50
C LYS A 115 1.79 28.23 -8.41
N THR A 116 1.63 29.42 -7.81
CA THR A 116 1.80 30.66 -8.54
C THR A 116 3.27 31.08 -8.48
N VAL A 117 3.83 31.37 -9.64
CA VAL A 117 5.21 31.86 -9.71
C VAL A 117 5.17 33.36 -9.44
N ALA A 118 5.71 33.77 -8.28
CA ALA A 118 5.59 35.14 -7.81
C ALA A 118 6.17 36.19 -8.77
N ASN A 119 7.22 35.83 -9.47
CA ASN A 119 7.91 36.79 -10.37
C ASN A 119 7.50 36.64 -11.83
N LYS A 120 6.54 35.77 -12.10
CA LYS A 120 6.12 35.55 -13.49
C LYS A 120 5.27 36.70 -13.96
N LYS A 121 5.73 37.36 -14.99
CA LYS A 121 4.99 38.45 -15.63
C LYS A 121 4.34 37.96 -16.89
N LYS A 122 3.17 38.49 -17.17
CA LYS A 122 2.43 38.13 -18.36
C LYS A 122 2.74 39.07 -19.48
#